data_43e9572192c892b142efc15d2aa9fb75
#
_entry.id   43e9572192c892b142efc15d2aa9fb75
#
_cell.length_a   1.000
_cell.length_b   1.000
_cell.length_c   1.000
_cell.angle_alpha   90.00
_cell.angle_beta   90.00
_cell.angle_gamma   90.00
#
_symmetry.space_group_name_H-M   'P 1'
#
loop_
_entity.id
_entity.type
_entity.pdbx_description
1 polymer ?
#
loop_
_entity_poly.entity_id
_entity_poly.type
_entity_poly.pdbx_seq_one_letter_code
_entity_poly.pdbx_strand_id
1 'polypeptide(L)'
;TTIVFLFLQSMFAKMTNNDSGGGGDNGEVIAEPKASKKQTIEKTYQKKSQLEHILLRPDTYIGSVEKVSEIMWVYDGEKDVIVQKQIEYVPGLYKIFDEILVNAADNKQRDKKMDCIKIEINPETNTVSVWNNGQGIPVVMHKDENMYVPTMIFGHLLTSSNYNDEEEKVTGGRNGYGAKLCNIFSTKFTVETATKEYKRQYKQTWGSNMTKASEPKIKEFSGDDYTKITFSPDLEKFKMDKLDDDIVALMSRRAFDVAASTRGVKVMLNGKRVPIKSFKDYVDLFVKGKEDDTGGQLKIVHETVNERWEVAMTISDRGFQQMSFVNSIATTKGGRHVDYVVDMIVKQLIEVLKKKNKGGVAIKPFQVKNHMWIFVNCLIVNPTFDSQTKENMTLQAKSFGSKCNLPEKFISQNTKSGI
;
A
#
# COMPACT_ATOMS: atom_id res chain seq x y z
N THR A 1 6.84 -31.75 10.70
CA THR A 1 6.72 -31.24 12.10
C THR A 1 7.27 -32.24 13.12
N THR A 2 7.52 -33.49 12.75
CA THR A 2 7.94 -34.57 13.68
C THR A 2 9.47 -34.70 13.80
N ILE A 3 10.23 -34.14 12.88
CA ILE A 3 11.72 -34.26 12.83
C ILE A 3 12.43 -33.22 13.72
N VAL A 4 11.80 -32.07 14.00
CA VAL A 4 12.38 -31.03 14.84
C VAL A 4 12.28 -31.37 16.35
N PHE A 5 11.31 -32.19 16.74
CA PHE A 5 11.12 -32.60 18.13
C PHE A 5 12.14 -33.65 18.61
N LEU A 6 12.69 -34.45 17.71
CA LEU A 6 13.68 -35.46 18.03
C LEU A 6 15.12 -34.92 18.17
N PHE A 7 15.40 -33.76 17.58
CA PHE A 7 16.71 -33.12 17.69
C PHE A 7 16.93 -32.36 19.02
N LEU A 8 15.87 -31.89 19.65
CA LEU A 8 15.94 -31.19 20.93
C LEU A 8 16.05 -32.13 22.12
N GLN A 9 15.55 -33.39 22.02
CA GLN A 9 15.72 -34.37 23.07
C GLN A 9 17.14 -34.97 23.12
N SER A 10 17.87 -34.99 22.00
CA SER A 10 19.24 -35.49 21.93
C SER A 10 20.29 -34.52 22.51
N MET A 11 20.00 -33.23 22.62
CA MET A 11 20.91 -32.24 23.22
C MET A 11 20.79 -32.16 24.76
N PHE A 12 19.66 -32.53 25.33
CA PHE A 12 19.47 -32.50 26.79
C PHE A 12 20.04 -33.72 27.52
N ALA A 13 20.29 -34.83 26.82
CA ALA A 13 20.84 -36.07 27.41
C ALA A 13 22.36 -36.12 27.52
N LYS A 14 23.08 -35.09 27.04
CA LYS A 14 24.55 -35.04 27.08
C LYS A 14 25.15 -34.09 28.14
N MET A 15 24.34 -33.51 29.02
CA MET A 15 24.81 -32.57 30.06
C MET A 15 24.67 -33.11 31.49
N THR A 16 24.42 -34.40 31.69
CA THR A 16 24.45 -34.99 33.03
C THR A 16 25.35 -36.20 33.01
N ASN A 17 26.63 -35.99 33.17
CA ASN A 17 27.60 -36.92 33.82
C ASN A 17 28.99 -36.33 33.71
N ASN A 18 29.51 -35.77 34.78
CA ASN A 18 30.81 -36.10 35.32
C ASN A 18 30.96 -35.59 36.75
N ASP A 19 31.26 -36.52 37.55
CA ASP A 19 31.31 -36.49 38.98
C ASP A 19 32.78 -36.40 39.48
N SER A 20 32.88 -35.93 40.72
CA SER A 20 33.91 -36.22 41.73
C SER A 20 35.27 -35.53 41.67
N GLY A 21 35.56 -34.83 42.78
CA GLY A 21 36.87 -34.85 43.38
C GLY A 21 37.39 -33.59 44.06
N GLY A 22 37.22 -33.41 45.39
CA GLY A 22 38.30 -32.95 46.24
C GLY A 22 38.47 -31.50 46.63
N GLY A 23 37.99 -31.09 47.79
CA GLY A 23 38.73 -30.44 48.86
C GLY A 23 39.29 -29.03 48.70
N GLY A 24 38.89 -28.08 49.58
CA GLY A 24 39.59 -26.81 49.82
C GLY A 24 38.67 -25.69 50.29
N ASP A 25 38.60 -25.52 51.59
CA ASP A 25 37.95 -24.45 52.34
C ASP A 25 38.53 -23.06 51.98
N ASN A 26 37.69 -22.12 51.60
CA ASN A 26 37.86 -20.68 51.84
C ASN A 26 36.50 -19.98 51.64
N GLY A 27 35.99 -19.44 52.72
CA GLY A 27 34.67 -18.77 52.77
C GLY A 27 34.66 -17.49 51.95
N GLU A 28 33.94 -17.53 50.83
CA GLU A 28 33.40 -16.38 50.16
C GLU A 28 31.89 -16.50 50.16
N VAL A 29 31.23 -15.53 50.78
CA VAL A 29 29.75 -15.43 50.81
C VAL A 29 29.28 -15.15 49.39
N ILE A 30 28.98 -16.22 48.64
CA ILE A 30 28.36 -16.13 47.36
C ILE A 30 26.88 -15.76 47.60
N ALA A 31 26.50 -14.52 47.21
CA ALA A 31 25.12 -14.10 47.21
C ALA A 31 24.31 -15.08 46.36
N GLU A 32 23.27 -15.71 46.97
CA GLU A 32 22.33 -16.58 46.23
C GLU A 32 21.76 -15.84 45.02
N PRO A 33 21.74 -16.46 43.84
CA PRO A 33 21.09 -15.88 42.68
C PRO A 33 19.60 -15.72 43.02
N LYS A 34 19.12 -14.46 42.97
CA LYS A 34 17.68 -14.14 43.11
C LYS A 34 16.88 -15.05 42.17
N ALA A 35 16.11 -15.96 42.75
CA ALA A 35 15.22 -16.87 42.03
C ALA A 35 14.36 -16.06 41.08
N SER A 36 14.56 -16.21 39.77
CA SER A 36 13.68 -15.64 38.76
C SER A 36 12.28 -16.15 39.04
N LYS A 37 11.32 -15.25 39.30
CA LYS A 37 9.91 -15.62 39.45
C LYS A 37 9.48 -16.42 38.22
N LYS A 38 9.36 -17.74 38.34
CA LYS A 38 8.80 -18.58 37.27
C LYS A 38 7.44 -18.01 36.90
N GLN A 39 7.29 -17.52 35.68
CA GLN A 39 5.98 -17.11 35.19
C GLN A 39 5.03 -18.31 35.19
N THR A 40 3.78 -18.12 35.61
CA THR A 40 2.77 -19.16 35.57
C THR A 40 2.51 -19.58 34.12
N ILE A 41 2.06 -20.81 33.89
CA ILE A 41 1.76 -21.37 32.58
C ILE A 41 0.77 -20.44 31.84
N GLU A 42 -0.23 -19.90 32.56
CA GLU A 42 -1.25 -19.00 32.03
C GLU A 42 -0.67 -17.65 31.57
N LYS A 43 0.42 -17.19 32.20
CA LYS A 43 1.14 -15.98 31.74
C LYS A 43 2.06 -16.27 30.56
N THR A 44 2.55 -17.50 30.43
CA THR A 44 3.44 -17.93 29.36
C THR A 44 2.66 -18.24 28.08
N TYR A 45 1.52 -18.93 28.21
CA TYR A 45 0.68 -19.35 27.08
C TYR A 45 -0.67 -18.61 27.14
N GLN A 46 -0.85 -17.60 26.29
CA GLN A 46 -2.04 -16.78 26.26
C GLN A 46 -2.79 -16.92 24.93
N LYS A 47 -4.11 -17.08 25.00
CA LYS A 47 -5.00 -16.95 23.85
C LYS A 47 -5.42 -15.46 23.73
N LYS A 48 -5.28 -14.87 22.54
CA LYS A 48 -5.73 -13.52 22.24
C LYS A 48 -6.87 -13.56 21.23
N SER A 49 -7.79 -12.60 21.31
CA SER A 49 -8.72 -12.33 20.23
C SER A 49 -7.97 -11.76 19.01
N GLN A 50 -8.59 -11.81 17.84
CA GLN A 50 -7.98 -11.27 16.62
C GLN A 50 -7.70 -9.76 16.75
N LEU A 51 -8.62 -9.00 17.34
CA LEU A 51 -8.45 -7.57 17.61
C LEU A 51 -7.24 -7.31 18.53
N GLU A 52 -7.15 -8.05 19.64
CA GLU A 52 -6.00 -7.93 20.54
C GLU A 52 -4.68 -8.31 19.86
N HIS A 53 -4.69 -9.33 19.01
CA HIS A 53 -3.50 -9.73 18.26
C HIS A 53 -3.05 -8.64 17.28
N ILE A 54 -3.98 -8.00 16.56
CA ILE A 54 -3.69 -6.88 15.65
C ILE A 54 -3.04 -5.73 16.40
N LEU A 55 -3.59 -5.35 17.56
CA LEU A 55 -3.04 -4.27 18.39
C LEU A 55 -1.69 -4.63 19.02
N LEU A 56 -1.44 -5.91 19.31
CA LEU A 56 -0.20 -6.40 19.92
C LEU A 56 0.93 -6.59 18.88
N ARG A 57 0.58 -6.90 17.63
CA ARG A 57 1.51 -7.17 16.52
C ARG A 57 1.14 -6.37 15.29
N PRO A 58 1.17 -5.02 15.37
CA PRO A 58 0.75 -4.15 14.27
C PRO A 58 1.59 -4.34 13.00
N ASP A 59 2.88 -4.63 13.15
CA ASP A 59 3.83 -4.85 12.06
C ASP A 59 3.39 -5.95 11.08
N THR A 60 2.71 -6.98 11.56
CA THR A 60 2.14 -8.06 10.72
C THR A 60 1.04 -7.55 9.78
N TYR A 61 0.31 -6.49 10.15
CA TYR A 61 -0.92 -6.04 9.47
C TYR A 61 -0.77 -4.71 8.74
N ILE A 62 -0.06 -3.75 9.34
CA ILE A 62 0.05 -2.37 8.82
C ILE A 62 1.50 -1.92 8.58
N GLY A 63 2.47 -2.77 8.92
CA GLY A 63 3.89 -2.41 8.89
C GLY A 63 4.34 -1.75 10.19
N SER A 64 5.55 -1.22 10.18
CA SER A 64 6.19 -0.64 11.38
C SER A 64 5.37 0.52 11.96
N VAL A 65 5.25 0.53 13.28
CA VAL A 65 4.73 1.66 14.07
C VAL A 65 5.85 2.54 14.65
N GLU A 66 7.10 2.23 14.31
CA GLU A 66 8.26 3.07 14.61
C GLU A 66 8.49 4.07 13.49
N LYS A 67 9.03 5.25 13.82
CA LYS A 67 9.50 6.20 12.81
C LYS A 67 10.65 5.62 12.02
N VAL A 68 10.60 5.79 10.71
CA VAL A 68 11.69 5.49 9.77
C VAL A 68 12.09 6.75 9.05
N SER A 69 13.39 6.85 8.70
CA SER A 69 13.93 8.00 7.96
C SER A 69 14.33 7.52 6.57
N GLU A 70 13.65 8.06 5.55
CA GLU A 70 13.85 7.66 4.15
C GLU A 70 13.80 8.86 3.22
N ILE A 71 14.51 8.75 2.09
CA ILE A 71 14.40 9.73 1.01
C ILE A 71 13.17 9.38 0.16
N MET A 72 12.15 10.22 0.22
CA MET A 72 10.88 10.00 -0.43
C MET A 72 10.49 11.17 -1.33
N TRP A 73 9.69 10.87 -2.36
CA TRP A 73 8.97 11.89 -3.10
C TRP A 73 7.75 12.31 -2.30
N VAL A 74 7.61 13.60 -2.03
CA VAL A 74 6.50 14.19 -1.26
C VAL A 74 5.98 15.44 -1.96
N TYR A 75 4.75 15.84 -1.61
CA TYR A 75 4.17 17.08 -2.10
C TYR A 75 4.55 18.24 -1.15
N ASP A 76 5.21 19.25 -1.72
CA ASP A 76 5.48 20.54 -1.07
C ASP A 76 4.30 21.46 -1.36
N GLY A 77 3.41 21.62 -0.37
CA GLY A 77 2.19 22.41 -0.52
C GLY A 77 2.41 23.93 -0.62
N GLU A 78 3.57 24.44 -0.18
CA GLU A 78 3.91 25.86 -0.29
C GLU A 78 4.34 26.21 -1.73
N LYS A 79 5.10 25.30 -2.35
CA LYS A 79 5.63 25.48 -3.70
C LYS A 79 4.74 24.85 -4.79
N ASP A 80 3.73 24.08 -4.40
CA ASP A 80 2.82 23.33 -5.31
C ASP A 80 3.59 22.39 -6.27
N VAL A 81 4.58 21.66 -5.74
CA VAL A 81 5.45 20.76 -6.50
C VAL A 81 5.69 19.44 -5.78
N ILE A 82 6.05 18.40 -6.53
CA ILE A 82 6.57 17.16 -6.00
C ILE A 82 8.10 17.25 -5.89
N VAL A 83 8.62 17.02 -4.69
CA VAL A 83 10.05 17.09 -4.41
C VAL A 83 10.55 15.81 -3.75
N GLN A 84 11.82 15.49 -3.94
CA GLN A 84 12.50 14.42 -3.23
C GLN A 84 13.22 15.02 -2.02
N LYS A 85 12.86 14.57 -0.82
CA LYS A 85 13.54 14.95 0.42
C LYS A 85 13.60 13.81 1.39
N GLN A 86 14.53 13.89 2.35
CA GLN A 86 14.54 13.01 3.49
C GLN A 86 13.39 13.39 4.41
N ILE A 87 12.56 12.42 4.77
CA ILE A 87 11.43 12.57 5.71
C ILE A 87 11.51 11.53 6.81
N GLU A 88 10.89 11.85 7.93
CA GLU A 88 10.64 10.91 9.02
C GLU A 88 9.13 10.61 9.10
N TYR A 89 8.75 9.36 8.92
CA TYR A 89 7.35 8.99 8.96
C TYR A 89 7.14 7.61 9.61
N VAL A 90 5.90 7.30 9.99
CA VAL A 90 5.51 6.00 10.53
C VAL A 90 4.79 5.20 9.44
N PRO A 91 5.38 4.10 8.93
CA PRO A 91 4.79 3.30 7.85
C PRO A 91 3.38 2.81 8.12
N GLY A 92 3.10 2.36 9.35
CA GLY A 92 1.77 1.89 9.74
C GLY A 92 0.69 2.98 9.69
N LEU A 93 1.02 4.21 10.07
CA LEU A 93 0.10 5.34 9.95
C LEU A 93 -0.21 5.67 8.50
N TYR A 94 0.82 5.73 7.66
CA TYR A 94 0.63 5.90 6.22
C TYR A 94 -0.22 4.79 5.62
N LYS A 95 0.01 3.53 6.04
CA LYS A 95 -0.71 2.36 5.53
C LYS A 95 -2.20 2.38 5.82
N ILE A 96 -2.63 2.75 7.02
CA ILE A 96 -4.07 2.80 7.34
C ILE A 96 -4.81 3.88 6.53
N PHE A 97 -4.16 4.98 6.20
CA PHE A 97 -4.66 5.98 5.26
C PHE A 97 -4.76 5.41 3.83
N ASP A 98 -3.68 4.76 3.35
CA ASP A 98 -3.63 4.19 2.01
C ASP A 98 -4.72 3.13 1.78
N GLU A 99 -5.02 2.30 2.76
CA GLU A 99 -6.11 1.30 2.67
C GLU A 99 -7.49 1.94 2.43
N ILE A 100 -7.78 3.09 3.06
CA ILE A 100 -9.04 3.80 2.82
C ILE A 100 -9.04 4.42 1.41
N LEU A 101 -7.94 5.00 1.00
CA LEU A 101 -7.82 5.64 -0.31
C LEU A 101 -7.90 4.63 -1.46
N VAL A 102 -7.24 3.48 -1.33
CA VAL A 102 -7.33 2.38 -2.31
C VAL A 102 -8.76 1.84 -2.40
N ASN A 103 -9.48 1.70 -1.28
CA ASN A 103 -10.89 1.28 -1.31
C ASN A 103 -11.77 2.28 -2.06
N ALA A 104 -11.52 3.58 -1.93
CA ALA A 104 -12.21 4.60 -2.72
C ALA A 104 -11.90 4.48 -4.22
N ALA A 105 -10.63 4.22 -4.58
CA ALA A 105 -10.22 3.99 -5.96
C ALA A 105 -10.83 2.70 -6.55
N ASP A 106 -10.92 1.62 -5.76
CA ASP A 106 -11.53 0.36 -6.16
C ASP A 106 -13.01 0.50 -6.56
N ASN A 107 -13.70 1.50 -6.03
CA ASN A 107 -15.09 1.75 -6.40
C ASN A 107 -15.24 2.10 -7.89
N LYS A 108 -14.21 2.69 -8.53
CA LYS A 108 -14.17 2.92 -9.99
C LYS A 108 -14.28 1.62 -10.80
N GLN A 109 -13.80 0.50 -10.26
CA GLN A 109 -13.88 -0.79 -10.93
C GLN A 109 -15.30 -1.38 -10.84
N ARG A 110 -16.03 -1.05 -9.75
CA ARG A 110 -17.43 -1.47 -9.52
C ARG A 110 -18.40 -0.57 -10.28
N ASP A 111 -18.15 0.73 -10.25
CA ASP A 111 -18.99 1.73 -10.93
C ASP A 111 -18.17 2.59 -11.89
N LYS A 112 -18.31 2.33 -13.18
CA LYS A 112 -17.62 3.07 -14.24
C LYS A 112 -18.01 4.55 -14.31
N LYS A 113 -19.15 4.94 -13.72
CA LYS A 113 -19.60 6.34 -13.66
C LYS A 113 -18.95 7.14 -12.54
N MET A 114 -18.33 6.47 -11.56
CA MET A 114 -17.56 7.16 -10.54
C MET A 114 -16.48 8.04 -11.19
N ASP A 115 -16.39 9.31 -10.81
CA ASP A 115 -15.47 10.28 -11.43
C ASP A 115 -14.79 11.23 -10.44
N CYS A 116 -15.02 11.08 -9.13
CA CYS A 116 -14.48 12.01 -8.13
C CYS A 116 -14.11 11.33 -6.80
N ILE A 117 -12.90 11.62 -6.32
CA ILE A 117 -12.44 11.34 -4.96
C ILE A 117 -12.06 12.67 -4.30
N LYS A 118 -12.44 12.86 -3.02
CA LYS A 118 -12.05 14.02 -2.22
C LYS A 118 -11.30 13.54 -0.98
N ILE A 119 -10.13 14.12 -0.77
CA ILE A 119 -9.25 13.81 0.36
C ILE A 119 -9.09 15.09 1.17
N GLU A 120 -9.34 15.00 2.46
CA GLU A 120 -9.15 16.10 3.41
C GLU A 120 -8.22 15.61 4.52
N ILE A 121 -7.10 16.30 4.71
CA ILE A 121 -6.12 16.04 5.76
C ILE A 121 -6.05 17.31 6.61
N ASN A 122 -6.45 17.19 7.86
CA ASN A 122 -6.44 18.32 8.80
C ASN A 122 -5.51 18.00 9.98
N PRO A 123 -4.29 18.54 9.98
CA PRO A 123 -3.31 18.33 11.06
C PRO A 123 -3.69 19.03 12.37
N GLU A 124 -4.51 20.09 12.34
CA GLU A 124 -4.93 20.79 13.56
C GLU A 124 -5.85 19.92 14.42
N THR A 125 -6.72 19.15 13.77
CA THR A 125 -7.67 18.23 14.44
C THR A 125 -7.21 16.78 14.39
N ASN A 126 -6.06 16.50 13.78
CA ASN A 126 -5.56 15.15 13.52
C ASN A 126 -6.61 14.25 12.87
N THR A 127 -7.29 14.78 11.84
CA THR A 127 -8.41 14.10 11.17
C THR A 127 -8.14 13.97 9.69
N VAL A 128 -8.45 12.79 9.16
CA VAL A 128 -8.38 12.52 7.72
C VAL A 128 -9.74 12.06 7.23
N SER A 129 -10.17 12.53 6.06
CA SER A 129 -11.36 12.02 5.43
C SER A 129 -11.14 11.72 3.95
N VAL A 130 -11.78 10.65 3.47
CA VAL A 130 -11.81 10.25 2.06
C VAL A 130 -13.26 10.05 1.65
N TRP A 131 -13.67 10.77 0.64
CA TRP A 131 -15.00 10.70 0.04
C TRP A 131 -14.87 10.31 -1.43
N ASN A 132 -15.77 9.47 -1.91
CA ASN A 132 -15.92 9.20 -3.33
C ASN A 132 -17.40 9.17 -3.72
N ASN A 133 -17.69 9.62 -4.94
CA ASN A 133 -18.98 9.35 -5.58
C ASN A 133 -18.97 7.92 -6.20
N GLY A 134 -20.02 7.60 -6.93
CA GLY A 134 -20.26 6.28 -7.48
C GLY A 134 -21.03 5.40 -6.50
N GLN A 135 -21.26 4.16 -6.86
CA GLN A 135 -22.11 3.26 -6.12
C GLN A 135 -21.80 3.22 -4.62
N GLY A 136 -22.79 3.56 -3.80
CA GLY A 136 -22.73 3.45 -2.35
C GLY A 136 -22.82 2.01 -1.86
N ILE A 137 -22.56 1.81 -0.57
CA ILE A 137 -22.70 0.49 0.05
C ILE A 137 -24.19 0.26 0.35
N PRO A 138 -24.76 -0.92 0.00
CA PRO A 138 -26.17 -1.22 0.24
C PRO A 138 -26.58 -1.00 1.70
N VAL A 139 -27.51 -0.07 1.95
CA VAL A 139 -28.02 0.27 3.30
C VAL A 139 -29.20 -0.64 3.64
N VAL A 140 -28.91 -1.91 3.81
CA VAL A 140 -29.88 -2.97 4.12
C VAL A 140 -29.36 -3.87 5.23
N MET A 141 -30.29 -4.56 5.91
CA MET A 141 -29.96 -5.60 6.88
C MET A 141 -29.46 -6.85 6.15
N HIS A 142 -28.30 -7.34 6.57
CA HIS A 142 -27.83 -8.66 6.13
C HIS A 142 -28.67 -9.74 6.82
N LYS A 143 -29.23 -10.65 6.04
CA LYS A 143 -30.22 -11.61 6.55
C LYS A 143 -29.66 -12.56 7.60
N ASP A 144 -28.45 -13.07 7.36
CA ASP A 144 -27.82 -14.07 8.22
C ASP A 144 -27.17 -13.42 9.45
N GLU A 145 -26.58 -12.23 9.28
CA GLU A 145 -25.83 -11.55 10.36
C GLU A 145 -26.69 -10.60 11.20
N ASN A 146 -27.94 -10.34 10.79
CA ASN A 146 -28.89 -9.46 11.46
C ASN A 146 -28.34 -8.07 11.81
N MET A 147 -27.53 -7.51 10.93
CA MET A 147 -26.96 -6.17 11.04
C MET A 147 -26.92 -5.48 9.66
N TYR A 148 -26.76 -4.15 9.64
CA TYR A 148 -26.61 -3.44 8.39
C TYR A 148 -25.30 -3.83 7.67
N VAL A 149 -25.36 -3.98 6.34
CA VAL A 149 -24.19 -4.34 5.51
C VAL A 149 -22.98 -3.40 5.77
N PRO A 150 -23.13 -2.05 5.86
CA PRO A 150 -22.01 -1.19 6.22
C PRO A 150 -21.46 -1.46 7.63
N THR A 151 -22.32 -1.76 8.62
CA THR A 151 -21.87 -2.14 9.98
C THR A 151 -20.99 -3.39 9.93
N MET A 152 -21.42 -4.40 9.18
CA MET A 152 -20.66 -5.63 8.99
C MET A 152 -19.29 -5.36 8.34
N ILE A 153 -19.27 -4.60 7.24
CA ILE A 153 -18.06 -4.35 6.45
C ILE A 153 -17.01 -3.58 7.25
N PHE A 154 -17.39 -2.62 8.09
CA PHE A 154 -16.44 -1.73 8.78
C PHE A 154 -16.23 -2.08 10.26
N GLY A 155 -17.14 -2.81 10.87
CA GLY A 155 -17.10 -3.13 12.29
C GLY A 155 -16.76 -4.58 12.63
N HIS A 156 -16.71 -5.50 11.65
CA HIS A 156 -16.45 -6.91 11.89
C HIS A 156 -15.29 -7.42 11.03
N LEU A 157 -14.33 -8.07 11.69
CA LEU A 157 -13.19 -8.69 11.03
C LEU A 157 -13.65 -9.87 10.14
N LEU A 158 -12.85 -10.19 9.14
CA LEU A 158 -13.11 -11.29 8.19
C LEU A 158 -14.42 -11.11 7.40
N THR A 159 -14.75 -9.88 7.02
CA THR A 159 -15.87 -9.57 6.13
C THR A 159 -15.36 -8.86 4.88
N SER A 160 -15.73 -9.34 3.70
CA SER A 160 -15.32 -8.75 2.42
C SER A 160 -16.30 -9.09 1.31
N SER A 161 -16.48 -8.18 0.38
CA SER A 161 -17.16 -8.44 -0.90
C SER A 161 -16.22 -9.12 -1.93
N ASN A 162 -14.95 -9.34 -1.58
CA ASN A 162 -13.91 -9.80 -2.51
C ASN A 162 -13.40 -11.23 -2.21
N TYR A 163 -14.14 -12.04 -1.44
CA TYR A 163 -13.74 -13.43 -1.11
C TYR A 163 -13.98 -14.44 -2.24
N ASN A 164 -14.77 -14.08 -3.25
CA ASN A 164 -14.95 -14.96 -4.40
C ASN A 164 -13.77 -14.78 -5.36
N ASP A 165 -12.79 -15.68 -5.28
CA ASP A 165 -11.61 -15.69 -6.15
C ASP A 165 -11.91 -16.27 -7.56
N GLU A 166 -13.08 -16.87 -7.79
CA GLU A 166 -13.52 -17.30 -9.13
C GLU A 166 -13.91 -16.11 -10.01
N GLU A 167 -14.25 -14.97 -9.39
CA GLU A 167 -14.50 -13.74 -10.12
C GLU A 167 -13.19 -13.02 -10.44
N GLU A 168 -13.00 -12.67 -11.70
CA GLU A 168 -11.88 -11.83 -12.14
C GLU A 168 -12.05 -10.41 -11.65
N LYS A 169 -11.36 -10.05 -10.56
CA LYS A 169 -11.40 -8.70 -9.97
C LYS A 169 -10.07 -7.98 -10.13
N VAL A 170 -10.15 -6.74 -10.56
CA VAL A 170 -8.99 -5.83 -10.68
C VAL A 170 -9.03 -4.76 -9.59
N THR A 171 -9.28 -5.18 -8.35
CA THR A 171 -9.34 -4.33 -7.15
C THR A 171 -8.10 -4.50 -6.28
N GLY A 172 -7.71 -3.46 -5.55
CA GLY A 172 -6.59 -3.49 -4.61
C GLY A 172 -6.95 -4.14 -3.27
N GLY A 173 -8.22 -4.00 -2.83
CA GLY A 173 -8.74 -4.66 -1.62
C GLY A 173 -9.09 -6.12 -1.88
N ARG A 174 -8.46 -7.06 -1.14
CA ARG A 174 -8.69 -8.50 -1.29
C ARG A 174 -9.06 -9.16 0.04
N ASN A 175 -8.30 -8.91 1.08
CA ASN A 175 -8.33 -9.68 2.32
C ASN A 175 -9.40 -9.23 3.32
N GLY A 176 -10.16 -8.16 3.04
CA GLY A 176 -11.19 -7.66 3.93
C GLY A 176 -10.68 -7.01 5.23
N TYR A 177 -9.38 -6.74 5.35
CA TYR A 177 -8.79 -6.13 6.55
C TYR A 177 -8.65 -4.61 6.48
N GLY A 178 -8.39 -4.03 5.31
CA GLY A 178 -7.88 -2.67 5.17
C GLY A 178 -8.66 -1.60 5.95
N ALA A 179 -9.97 -1.48 5.70
CA ALA A 179 -10.79 -0.49 6.39
C ALA A 179 -10.93 -0.77 7.91
N LYS A 180 -10.95 -2.06 8.32
CA LYS A 180 -10.98 -2.42 9.74
C LYS A 180 -9.67 -2.10 10.43
N LEU A 181 -8.54 -2.27 9.76
CA LEU A 181 -7.24 -1.86 10.30
C LEU A 181 -7.24 -0.35 10.56
N CYS A 182 -7.76 0.46 9.64
CA CYS A 182 -7.90 1.88 9.89
C CYS A 182 -8.80 2.18 11.10
N ASN A 183 -9.93 1.47 11.24
CA ASN A 183 -10.81 1.61 12.40
C ASN A 183 -10.12 1.19 13.71
N ILE A 184 -9.41 0.06 13.73
CA ILE A 184 -8.69 -0.47 14.91
C ILE A 184 -7.57 0.49 15.36
N PHE A 185 -6.89 1.13 14.44
CA PHE A 185 -5.81 2.08 14.75
C PHE A 185 -6.30 3.54 14.82
N SER A 186 -7.60 3.76 15.09
CA SER A 186 -8.19 5.08 15.25
C SER A 186 -8.88 5.25 16.60
N THR A 187 -8.80 6.44 17.16
CA THR A 187 -9.58 6.84 18.34
C THR A 187 -11.04 7.10 17.95
N LYS A 188 -11.28 7.51 16.70
CA LYS A 188 -12.59 7.73 16.12
C LYS A 188 -12.58 7.37 14.64
N PHE A 189 -13.58 6.62 14.22
CA PHE A 189 -13.76 6.19 12.83
C PHE A 189 -15.24 6.31 12.45
N THR A 190 -15.55 7.07 11.41
CA THR A 190 -16.93 7.34 10.99
C THR A 190 -17.11 6.93 9.54
N VAL A 191 -18.16 6.18 9.28
CA VAL A 191 -18.62 5.77 7.94
C VAL A 191 -19.92 6.49 7.62
N GLU A 192 -19.96 7.11 6.46
CA GLU A 192 -21.17 7.66 5.83
C GLU A 192 -21.26 7.06 4.43
N THR A 193 -22.42 6.49 4.08
CA THR A 193 -22.68 6.01 2.73
C THR A 193 -24.16 6.20 2.38
N ALA A 194 -24.44 6.42 1.12
CA ALA A 194 -25.80 6.64 0.65
C ALA A 194 -26.01 5.97 -0.71
N THR A 195 -27.21 5.46 -0.92
CA THR A 195 -27.61 4.78 -2.15
C THR A 195 -28.98 5.20 -2.62
N LYS A 196 -29.11 5.54 -3.90
CA LYS A 196 -30.39 5.79 -4.58
C LYS A 196 -31.26 4.53 -4.64
N GLU A 197 -30.62 3.38 -4.88
CA GLU A 197 -31.29 2.09 -5.00
C GLU A 197 -32.17 1.79 -3.78
N TYR A 198 -31.61 2.01 -2.58
CA TYR A 198 -32.34 1.77 -1.32
C TYR A 198 -32.94 3.03 -0.72
N LYS A 199 -32.79 4.21 -1.36
CA LYS A 199 -33.25 5.51 -0.89
C LYS A 199 -32.87 5.79 0.57
N ARG A 200 -31.66 5.40 0.96
CA ARG A 200 -31.18 5.48 2.34
C ARG A 200 -29.76 6.02 2.43
N GLN A 201 -29.55 6.79 3.47
CA GLN A 201 -28.24 7.22 3.95
C GLN A 201 -27.97 6.54 5.29
N TYR A 202 -26.74 6.08 5.45
CA TYR A 202 -26.23 5.46 6.65
C TYR A 202 -25.11 6.31 7.23
N LYS A 203 -25.06 6.39 8.58
CA LYS A 203 -23.94 6.94 9.33
C LYS A 203 -23.73 6.16 10.61
N GLN A 204 -22.52 5.70 10.86
CA GLN A 204 -22.11 5.06 12.12
C GLN A 204 -20.71 5.48 12.50
N THR A 205 -20.44 5.55 13.82
CA THR A 205 -19.13 5.91 14.36
C THR A 205 -18.66 4.84 15.32
N TRP A 206 -17.41 4.43 15.15
CA TRP A 206 -16.67 3.60 16.10
C TRP A 206 -15.65 4.46 16.84
N GLY A 207 -15.35 4.06 18.06
CA GLY A 207 -14.35 4.68 18.90
C GLY A 207 -13.53 3.67 19.67
N SER A 208 -12.53 4.16 20.40
CA SER A 208 -11.67 3.35 21.27
C SER A 208 -11.12 2.11 20.54
N ASN A 209 -10.49 2.32 19.39
CA ASN A 209 -9.86 1.23 18.61
C ASN A 209 -10.87 0.13 18.21
N MET A 210 -12.00 0.55 17.66
CA MET A 210 -13.11 -0.31 17.19
C MET A 210 -13.83 -1.09 18.30
N THR A 211 -13.52 -0.87 19.57
CA THR A 211 -14.16 -1.59 20.70
C THR A 211 -15.52 -1.05 21.07
N LYS A 212 -15.84 0.19 20.66
CA LYS A 212 -17.14 0.83 20.91
C LYS A 212 -17.75 1.28 19.60
N ALA A 213 -19.02 1.00 19.38
CA ALA A 213 -19.78 1.46 18.22
C ALA A 213 -21.02 2.23 18.68
N SER A 214 -21.34 3.32 17.97
CA SER A 214 -22.63 3.95 18.10
C SER A 214 -23.70 3.11 17.41
N GLU A 215 -24.98 3.36 17.72
CA GLU A 215 -26.05 2.85 16.88
C GLU A 215 -25.98 3.46 15.47
N PRO A 216 -26.24 2.67 14.42
CA PRO A 216 -26.29 3.17 13.06
C PRO A 216 -27.47 4.13 12.89
N LYS A 217 -27.20 5.32 12.32
CA LYS A 217 -28.23 6.31 11.99
C LYS A 217 -28.61 6.15 10.53
N ILE A 218 -29.86 5.77 10.29
CA ILE A 218 -30.43 5.61 8.96
C ILE A 218 -31.39 6.77 8.70
N LYS A 219 -31.29 7.37 7.51
CA LYS A 219 -32.20 8.43 7.04
C LYS A 219 -32.67 8.14 5.63
N GLU A 220 -33.84 8.68 5.26
CA GLU A 220 -34.23 8.73 3.86
C GLU A 220 -33.26 9.61 3.07
N PHE A 221 -33.01 9.23 1.85
CA PHE A 221 -32.03 9.88 0.97
C PHE A 221 -32.52 9.85 -0.49
N SER A 222 -32.41 11.02 -1.15
CA SER A 222 -32.77 11.19 -2.57
C SER A 222 -31.63 11.75 -3.44
N GLY A 223 -30.45 11.93 -2.84
CA GLY A 223 -29.26 12.47 -3.52
C GLY A 223 -28.48 11.42 -4.32
N ASP A 224 -27.28 11.78 -4.73
CA ASP A 224 -26.36 10.90 -5.45
C ASP A 224 -25.62 9.96 -4.52
N ASP A 225 -25.33 8.77 -5.00
CA ASP A 225 -24.60 7.74 -4.28
C ASP A 225 -23.20 8.24 -3.88
N TYR A 226 -22.78 7.92 -2.67
CA TYR A 226 -21.44 8.23 -2.18
C TYR A 226 -21.02 7.32 -1.02
N THR A 227 -19.72 7.30 -0.75
CA THR A 227 -19.15 6.77 0.49
C THR A 227 -18.13 7.77 1.03
N LYS A 228 -18.19 8.05 2.32
CA LYS A 228 -17.22 8.90 3.04
C LYS A 228 -16.75 8.19 4.29
N ILE A 229 -15.43 8.09 4.43
CA ILE A 229 -14.77 7.62 5.64
C ILE A 229 -14.05 8.80 6.27
N THR A 230 -14.25 9.00 7.58
CA THR A 230 -13.54 10.01 8.36
C THR A 230 -12.93 9.33 9.57
N PHE A 231 -11.64 9.53 9.82
CA PHE A 231 -10.96 8.92 10.96
C PHE A 231 -9.96 9.85 11.62
N SER A 232 -9.79 9.66 12.92
CA SER A 232 -8.73 10.27 13.72
C SER A 232 -7.81 9.14 14.18
N PRO A 233 -6.59 9.02 13.64
CA PRO A 233 -5.67 7.96 14.02
C PRO A 233 -5.35 8.02 15.50
N ASP A 234 -5.11 6.87 16.11
CA ASP A 234 -4.61 6.76 17.48
C ASP A 234 -3.10 7.03 17.47
N LEU A 235 -2.74 8.32 17.54
CA LEU A 235 -1.36 8.77 17.39
C LEU A 235 -0.42 8.21 18.46
N GLU A 236 -0.92 7.91 19.67
CA GLU A 236 -0.15 7.27 20.73
C GLU A 236 0.42 5.92 20.28
N LYS A 237 -0.37 5.12 19.54
CA LYS A 237 0.09 3.83 18.99
C LYS A 237 1.17 3.97 17.92
N PHE A 238 1.26 5.14 17.31
CA PHE A 238 2.27 5.50 16.31
C PHE A 238 3.42 6.33 16.90
N LYS A 239 3.43 6.52 18.23
CA LYS A 239 4.44 7.35 18.94
C LYS A 239 4.55 8.77 18.39
N MET A 240 3.39 9.35 18.07
CA MET A 240 3.26 10.70 17.51
C MET A 240 2.30 11.52 18.34
N ASP A 241 2.52 12.86 18.39
CA ASP A 241 1.63 13.79 19.07
C ASP A 241 0.63 14.46 18.10
N LYS A 242 1.02 14.57 16.83
CA LYS A 242 0.21 15.19 15.78
C LYS A 242 0.54 14.58 14.42
N LEU A 243 -0.32 14.82 13.43
CA LEU A 243 0.04 14.64 12.03
C LEU A 243 1.07 15.72 11.67
N ASP A 244 2.34 15.34 11.63
CA ASP A 244 3.45 16.25 11.31
C ASP A 244 3.53 16.56 9.80
N ASP A 245 4.36 17.52 9.44
CA ASP A 245 4.47 18.01 8.06
C ASP A 245 4.95 16.93 7.09
N ASP A 246 5.80 16.01 7.55
CA ASP A 246 6.34 14.94 6.71
C ASP A 246 5.28 13.91 6.37
N ILE A 247 4.47 13.46 7.33
CA ILE A 247 3.38 12.51 7.03
C ILE A 247 2.28 13.18 6.20
N VAL A 248 1.97 14.46 6.44
CA VAL A 248 1.00 15.23 5.66
C VAL A 248 1.49 15.38 4.21
N ALA A 249 2.76 15.70 3.99
CA ALA A 249 3.36 15.80 2.67
C ALA A 249 3.35 14.46 1.91
N LEU A 250 3.61 13.36 2.61
CA LEU A 250 3.56 12.01 2.05
C LEU A 250 2.13 11.57 1.68
N MET A 251 1.17 11.78 2.59
CA MET A 251 -0.25 11.51 2.34
C MET A 251 -0.79 12.38 1.19
N SER A 252 -0.37 13.64 1.13
CA SER A 252 -0.74 14.56 0.05
C SER A 252 -0.20 14.12 -1.31
N ARG A 253 1.07 13.67 -1.36
CA ARG A 253 1.63 13.07 -2.58
C ARG A 253 0.82 11.87 -3.05
N ARG A 254 0.28 11.06 -2.14
CA ARG A 254 -0.54 9.89 -2.49
C ARG A 254 -1.84 10.25 -3.22
N ALA A 255 -2.38 11.47 -3.02
CA ALA A 255 -3.50 11.98 -3.81
C ALA A 255 -3.14 12.12 -5.30
N PHE A 256 -1.90 12.53 -5.60
CA PHE A 256 -1.39 12.57 -6.98
C PHE A 256 -1.25 11.16 -7.58
N ASP A 257 -0.78 10.19 -6.78
CA ASP A 257 -0.67 8.80 -7.20
C ASP A 257 -2.02 8.22 -7.63
N VAL A 258 -3.06 8.46 -6.82
CA VAL A 258 -4.42 7.97 -7.13
C VAL A 258 -5.01 8.70 -8.33
N ALA A 259 -4.78 10.00 -8.48
CA ALA A 259 -5.20 10.75 -9.67
C ALA A 259 -4.57 10.18 -10.95
N ALA A 260 -3.32 9.73 -10.87
CA ALA A 260 -2.61 9.14 -12.00
C ALA A 260 -3.03 7.70 -12.29
N SER A 261 -3.21 6.89 -11.25
CA SER A 261 -3.44 5.45 -11.37
C SER A 261 -4.91 5.07 -11.58
N THR A 262 -5.86 5.98 -11.31
CA THR A 262 -7.31 5.74 -11.43
C THR A 262 -7.89 6.57 -12.58
N ARG A 263 -7.89 6.01 -13.78
CA ARG A 263 -8.29 6.70 -15.00
C ARG A 263 -9.71 7.27 -14.92
N GLY A 264 -9.86 8.54 -15.35
CA GLY A 264 -11.15 9.22 -15.42
C GLY A 264 -11.71 9.66 -14.08
N VAL A 265 -10.91 9.64 -13.02
CA VAL A 265 -11.29 10.11 -11.68
C VAL A 265 -10.58 11.43 -11.38
N LYS A 266 -11.35 12.45 -11.01
CA LYS A 266 -10.84 13.72 -10.49
C LYS A 266 -10.53 13.54 -9.01
N VAL A 267 -9.36 13.97 -8.58
CA VAL A 267 -8.98 13.94 -7.16
C VAL A 267 -8.92 15.37 -6.64
N MET A 268 -9.58 15.60 -5.51
CA MET A 268 -9.52 16.85 -4.75
C MET A 268 -8.70 16.61 -3.49
N LEU A 269 -7.75 17.48 -3.20
CA LEU A 269 -6.95 17.48 -1.97
C LEU A 269 -7.18 18.79 -1.23
N ASN A 270 -7.74 18.72 -0.02
CA ASN A 270 -8.06 19.90 0.80
C ASN A 270 -8.79 21.00 0.00
N GLY A 271 -9.81 20.61 -0.77
CA GLY A 271 -10.62 21.50 -1.59
C GLY A 271 -10.00 21.93 -2.92
N LYS A 272 -8.72 21.67 -3.17
CA LYS A 272 -8.05 21.97 -4.45
C LYS A 272 -8.05 20.75 -5.36
N ARG A 273 -8.27 20.94 -6.65
CA ARG A 273 -8.14 19.86 -7.64
C ARG A 273 -6.67 19.55 -7.88
N VAL A 274 -6.29 18.27 -7.74
CA VAL A 274 -4.98 17.77 -8.14
C VAL A 274 -4.84 17.93 -9.66
N PRO A 275 -3.76 18.59 -10.17
CA PRO A 275 -3.63 18.98 -11.58
C PRO A 275 -3.19 17.82 -12.48
N ILE A 276 -3.63 16.59 -12.19
CA ILE A 276 -3.33 15.38 -12.97
C ILE A 276 -4.56 14.99 -13.79
N LYS A 277 -4.40 14.93 -15.11
CA LYS A 277 -5.42 14.50 -16.05
C LYS A 277 -5.07 13.15 -16.70
N SER A 278 -3.79 12.82 -16.75
CA SER A 278 -3.26 11.61 -17.36
C SER A 278 -2.06 11.07 -16.58
N PHE A 279 -1.71 9.81 -16.81
CA PHE A 279 -0.50 9.22 -16.24
C PHE A 279 0.77 9.93 -16.72
N LYS A 280 0.75 10.46 -17.95
CA LYS A 280 1.86 11.27 -18.46
C LYS A 280 2.06 12.55 -17.64
N ASP A 281 0.99 13.28 -17.30
CA ASP A 281 1.09 14.49 -16.46
C ASP A 281 1.74 14.17 -15.10
N TYR A 282 1.43 12.99 -14.55
CA TYR A 282 2.05 12.52 -13.32
C TYR A 282 3.55 12.26 -13.49
N VAL A 283 3.96 11.60 -14.57
CA VAL A 283 5.39 11.36 -14.86
C VAL A 283 6.15 12.66 -15.07
N ASP A 284 5.52 13.63 -15.73
CA ASP A 284 6.09 14.97 -15.95
C ASP A 284 6.45 15.67 -14.61
N LEU A 285 5.72 15.43 -13.51
CA LEU A 285 6.04 16.00 -12.19
C LEU A 285 7.42 15.60 -11.65
N PHE A 286 7.90 14.41 -12.02
CA PHE A 286 9.18 13.87 -11.55
C PHE A 286 10.35 14.20 -12.47
N VAL A 287 10.07 14.48 -13.72
CA VAL A 287 11.08 14.64 -14.80
C VAL A 287 11.24 16.09 -15.23
N LYS A 288 10.19 16.92 -15.08
CA LYS A 288 10.21 18.33 -15.48
C LYS A 288 11.38 19.09 -14.82
N GLY A 289 12.14 19.81 -15.65
CA GLY A 289 13.29 20.60 -15.19
C GLY A 289 14.55 19.79 -14.91
N LYS A 290 14.56 18.49 -15.20
CA LYS A 290 15.77 17.66 -15.19
C LYS A 290 16.41 17.63 -16.59
N GLU A 291 17.72 17.63 -16.62
CA GLU A 291 18.52 17.57 -17.83
C GLU A 291 19.22 16.21 -17.96
N ASP A 292 19.47 15.82 -19.18
CA ASP A 292 20.31 14.67 -19.51
C ASP A 292 21.80 15.06 -19.47
N ASP A 293 22.70 14.09 -19.66
CA ASP A 293 24.16 14.29 -19.65
C ASP A 293 24.65 15.28 -20.74
N THR A 294 23.80 15.63 -21.70
CA THR A 294 24.09 16.61 -22.76
C THR A 294 23.57 18.00 -22.46
N GLY A 295 22.93 18.22 -21.31
CA GLY A 295 22.25 19.47 -20.95
C GLY A 295 20.90 19.66 -21.62
N GLY A 296 20.38 18.62 -22.28
CA GLY A 296 19.05 18.60 -22.86
C GLY A 296 17.98 18.20 -21.85
N GLN A 297 16.77 18.74 -21.97
CA GLN A 297 15.66 18.34 -21.10
C GLN A 297 15.35 16.85 -21.27
N LEU A 298 15.21 16.12 -20.16
CA LEU A 298 14.83 14.70 -20.15
C LEU A 298 13.53 14.48 -20.92
N LYS A 299 13.55 13.53 -21.84
CA LYS A 299 12.39 13.17 -22.67
C LYS A 299 11.67 11.98 -22.06
N ILE A 300 10.35 12.05 -22.04
CA ILE A 300 9.48 10.98 -21.60
C ILE A 300 8.87 10.30 -22.83
N VAL A 301 8.99 8.99 -22.92
CA VAL A 301 8.22 8.17 -23.85
C VAL A 301 7.11 7.51 -23.08
N HIS A 302 5.87 7.77 -23.48
CA HIS A 302 4.66 7.28 -22.82
C HIS A 302 3.78 6.54 -23.81
N GLU A 303 3.18 5.44 -23.35
CA GLU A 303 2.25 4.62 -24.14
C GLU A 303 1.10 4.12 -23.26
N THR A 304 -0.12 4.38 -23.70
CA THR A 304 -1.33 3.71 -23.21
C THR A 304 -1.53 2.45 -24.03
N VAL A 305 -1.01 1.33 -23.55
CA VAL A 305 -0.98 0.05 -24.28
C VAL A 305 -2.38 -0.50 -24.51
N ASN A 306 -3.20 -0.47 -23.45
CA ASN A 306 -4.61 -0.85 -23.46
C ASN A 306 -5.31 -0.35 -22.17
N GLU A 307 -6.54 -0.78 -21.93
CA GLU A 307 -7.29 -0.35 -20.74
C GLU A 307 -6.64 -0.75 -19.40
N ARG A 308 -5.80 -1.79 -19.42
CA ARG A 308 -5.17 -2.34 -18.20
C ARG A 308 -3.69 -2.03 -18.06
N TRP A 309 -3.04 -1.45 -19.07
CA TRP A 309 -1.59 -1.18 -19.05
C TRP A 309 -1.27 0.20 -19.58
N GLU A 310 -0.47 0.92 -18.84
CA GLU A 310 0.08 2.21 -19.20
C GLU A 310 1.54 2.27 -18.72
N VAL A 311 2.45 2.65 -19.61
CA VAL A 311 3.89 2.60 -19.38
C VAL A 311 4.50 3.91 -19.83
N ALA A 312 5.38 4.47 -18.99
CA ALA A 312 6.25 5.56 -19.41
C ALA A 312 7.69 5.24 -19.02
N MET A 313 8.64 5.78 -19.76
CA MET A 313 10.05 5.59 -19.53
C MET A 313 10.84 6.85 -19.84
N THR A 314 11.88 7.09 -19.06
CA THR A 314 12.90 8.11 -19.30
C THR A 314 14.26 7.56 -18.88
N ILE A 315 15.33 8.32 -19.12
CA ILE A 315 16.69 7.97 -18.69
C ILE A 315 16.80 8.15 -17.17
N SER A 316 17.58 7.27 -16.54
CA SER A 316 18.04 7.39 -15.17
C SER A 316 19.56 7.54 -15.11
N ASP A 317 20.01 8.53 -14.36
CA ASP A 317 21.43 8.78 -14.01
C ASP A 317 21.85 8.09 -12.70
N ARG A 318 20.91 7.50 -11.98
CA ARG A 318 21.10 6.93 -10.62
C ARG A 318 20.87 5.42 -10.53
N GLY A 319 21.10 4.70 -11.64
CA GLY A 319 20.75 3.29 -11.72
C GLY A 319 19.28 3.07 -12.05
N PHE A 320 18.82 1.84 -11.94
CA PHE A 320 17.44 1.48 -12.21
C PHE A 320 16.49 2.13 -11.20
N GLN A 321 15.49 2.85 -11.71
CA GLN A 321 14.43 3.45 -10.91
C GLN A 321 13.07 3.00 -11.43
N GLN A 322 12.09 2.89 -10.53
CA GLN A 322 10.72 2.55 -10.91
C GLN A 322 9.71 3.29 -10.04
N MET A 323 8.55 3.60 -10.62
CA MET A 323 7.31 3.94 -9.93
C MET A 323 6.20 3.11 -10.52
N SER A 324 5.51 2.34 -9.71
CA SER A 324 4.51 1.44 -10.23
C SER A 324 3.26 1.33 -9.36
N PHE A 325 2.16 1.07 -10.04
CA PHE A 325 0.84 0.89 -9.44
C PHE A 325 0.19 -0.38 -9.97
N VAL A 326 -0.35 -1.17 -9.06
CA VAL A 326 -1.19 -2.34 -9.37
C VAL A 326 -2.56 -2.11 -8.72
N ASN A 327 -3.61 -1.98 -9.52
CA ASN A 327 -4.97 -1.69 -9.02
C ASN A 327 -4.98 -0.49 -8.06
N SER A 328 -4.33 0.60 -8.45
CA SER A 328 -4.10 1.83 -7.69
C SER A 328 -3.29 1.68 -6.38
N ILE A 329 -2.78 0.50 -6.05
CA ILE A 329 -1.81 0.30 -4.96
C ILE A 329 -0.43 0.76 -5.44
N ALA A 330 0.25 1.58 -4.64
CA ALA A 330 1.63 1.97 -4.90
C ALA A 330 2.58 0.80 -4.55
N THR A 331 3.15 0.16 -5.57
CA THR A 331 4.10 -0.94 -5.40
C THR A 331 5.53 -0.39 -5.29
N THR A 332 5.85 0.16 -4.11
CA THR A 332 7.11 0.90 -3.87
C THR A 332 8.35 0.03 -4.07
N LYS A 333 8.26 -1.26 -3.84
CA LYS A 333 9.33 -2.25 -4.06
C LYS A 333 9.23 -2.94 -5.43
N GLY A 334 8.28 -2.51 -6.29
CA GLY A 334 8.08 -3.09 -7.61
C GLY A 334 7.42 -4.47 -7.58
N GLY A 335 7.97 -5.40 -8.32
CA GLY A 335 7.50 -6.77 -8.41
C GLY A 335 7.38 -7.30 -9.85
N ARG A 336 6.75 -8.44 -10.03
CA ARG A 336 6.67 -9.17 -11.30
C ARG A 336 6.08 -8.37 -12.47
N HIS A 337 5.19 -7.42 -12.21
CA HIS A 337 4.63 -6.54 -13.25
C HIS A 337 5.67 -5.58 -13.81
N VAL A 338 6.57 -5.06 -12.96
CA VAL A 338 7.71 -4.22 -13.40
C VAL A 338 8.72 -5.06 -14.15
N ASP A 339 9.13 -6.20 -13.60
CA ASP A 339 10.07 -7.11 -14.27
C ASP A 339 9.56 -7.52 -15.66
N TYR A 340 8.27 -7.88 -15.77
CA TYR A 340 7.64 -8.25 -17.04
C TYR A 340 7.76 -7.16 -18.11
N VAL A 341 7.50 -5.89 -17.75
CA VAL A 341 7.62 -4.76 -18.68
C VAL A 341 9.07 -4.46 -19.00
N VAL A 342 9.95 -4.43 -17.98
CA VAL A 342 11.38 -4.14 -18.14
C VAL A 342 12.08 -5.18 -19.02
N ASP A 343 11.86 -6.47 -18.77
CA ASP A 343 12.48 -7.54 -19.54
C ASP A 343 12.11 -7.47 -21.02
N MET A 344 10.85 -7.15 -21.33
CA MET A 344 10.38 -6.96 -22.70
C MET A 344 11.06 -5.77 -23.37
N ILE A 345 11.17 -4.62 -22.67
CA ILE A 345 11.83 -3.42 -23.21
C ILE A 345 13.32 -3.68 -23.42
N VAL A 346 14.00 -4.22 -22.42
CA VAL A 346 15.45 -4.51 -22.49
C VAL A 346 15.78 -5.44 -23.62
N LYS A 347 14.99 -6.52 -23.82
CA LYS A 347 15.18 -7.45 -24.94
C LYS A 347 15.10 -6.73 -26.29
N GLN A 348 14.08 -5.90 -26.50
CA GLN A 348 13.88 -5.18 -27.76
C GLN A 348 14.97 -4.10 -27.98
N LEU A 349 15.37 -3.37 -26.93
CA LEU A 349 16.46 -2.39 -27.03
C LEU A 349 17.80 -3.05 -27.38
N ILE A 350 18.11 -4.20 -26.77
CA ILE A 350 19.34 -4.96 -27.12
C ILE A 350 19.33 -5.40 -28.60
N GLU A 351 18.19 -5.82 -29.14
CA GLU A 351 18.07 -6.18 -30.56
C GLU A 351 18.34 -4.98 -31.49
N VAL A 352 17.81 -3.80 -31.12
CA VAL A 352 18.07 -2.57 -31.88
C VAL A 352 19.55 -2.16 -31.78
N LEU A 353 20.13 -2.21 -30.58
CA LEU A 353 21.53 -1.87 -30.35
C LEU A 353 22.48 -2.82 -31.10
N LYS A 354 22.21 -4.11 -31.14
CA LYS A 354 22.99 -5.08 -31.92
C LYS A 354 23.00 -4.76 -33.42
N LYS A 355 21.89 -4.30 -33.97
CA LYS A 355 21.79 -3.88 -35.38
C LYS A 355 22.61 -2.63 -35.67
N LYS A 356 22.73 -1.70 -34.73
CA LYS A 356 23.50 -0.46 -34.86
C LYS A 356 25.00 -0.68 -34.61
N ASN A 357 25.37 -1.58 -33.71
CA ASN A 357 26.74 -1.79 -33.25
C ASN A 357 27.40 -2.94 -34.05
N LYS A 358 27.73 -2.72 -35.31
CA LYS A 358 28.38 -3.67 -36.20
C LYS A 358 29.80 -3.98 -35.71
N GLY A 359 29.99 -5.00 -34.93
CA GLY A 359 31.30 -5.47 -34.44
C GLY A 359 31.70 -5.00 -33.04
N GLY A 360 30.75 -4.47 -32.25
CA GLY A 360 30.99 -3.97 -30.91
C GLY A 360 30.85 -5.03 -29.79
N VAL A 361 31.15 -4.60 -28.59
CA VAL A 361 31.06 -5.40 -27.36
C VAL A 361 29.61 -5.87 -27.11
N ALA A 362 29.43 -7.07 -26.62
CA ALA A 362 28.12 -7.62 -26.26
C ALA A 362 27.48 -6.82 -25.12
N ILE A 363 26.33 -6.22 -25.37
CA ILE A 363 25.57 -5.43 -24.38
C ILE A 363 24.77 -6.42 -23.52
N LYS A 364 24.98 -6.35 -22.20
CA LYS A 364 24.27 -7.18 -21.22
C LYS A 364 22.98 -6.52 -20.76
N PRO A 365 21.91 -7.28 -20.44
CA PRO A 365 20.61 -6.75 -20.00
C PRO A 365 20.70 -5.77 -18.84
N PHE A 366 21.53 -6.04 -17.83
CA PHE A 366 21.67 -5.17 -16.66
C PHE A 366 22.23 -3.78 -17.01
N GLN A 367 23.09 -3.68 -18.03
CA GLN A 367 23.66 -2.40 -18.49
C GLN A 367 22.55 -1.49 -19.04
N VAL A 368 21.63 -2.05 -19.83
CA VAL A 368 20.47 -1.30 -20.32
C VAL A 368 19.53 -0.93 -19.16
N LYS A 369 19.21 -1.91 -18.29
CA LYS A 369 18.33 -1.73 -17.14
C LYS A 369 18.80 -0.59 -16.22
N ASN A 370 20.10 -0.47 -15.99
CA ASN A 370 20.66 0.55 -15.10
C ASN A 370 20.42 2.01 -15.57
N HIS A 371 20.11 2.22 -16.84
CA HIS A 371 19.81 3.54 -17.38
C HIS A 371 18.30 3.82 -17.52
N MET A 372 17.46 2.96 -16.94
CA MET A 372 16.00 3.08 -17.05
C MET A 372 15.38 3.69 -15.81
N TRP A 373 14.53 4.67 -16.00
CA TRP A 373 13.52 5.07 -15.04
C TRP A 373 12.14 4.75 -15.64
N ILE A 374 11.52 3.71 -15.08
CA ILE A 374 10.27 3.15 -15.59
C ILE A 374 9.08 3.52 -14.71
N PHE A 375 7.96 3.84 -15.33
CA PHE A 375 6.68 4.09 -14.67
C PHE A 375 5.66 3.13 -15.24
N VAL A 376 4.98 2.37 -14.36
CA VAL A 376 4.00 1.36 -14.76
C VAL A 376 2.71 1.55 -13.99
N ASN A 377 1.60 1.71 -14.70
CA ASN A 377 0.26 1.67 -14.11
C ASN A 377 -0.49 0.50 -14.74
N CYS A 378 -0.92 -0.46 -13.93
CA CYS A 378 -1.60 -1.63 -14.44
C CYS A 378 -2.76 -2.12 -13.57
N LEU A 379 -3.72 -2.78 -14.23
CA LEU A 379 -4.80 -3.51 -13.61
C LEU A 379 -4.57 -5.02 -13.80
N ILE A 380 -4.34 -5.71 -12.70
CA ILE A 380 -4.03 -7.14 -12.63
C ILE A 380 -5.17 -7.88 -11.93
N VAL A 381 -5.58 -9.00 -12.51
CA VAL A 381 -6.61 -9.86 -11.93
C VAL A 381 -6.07 -10.54 -10.67
N ASN A 382 -6.79 -10.42 -9.57
CA ASN A 382 -6.51 -11.09 -8.30
C ASN A 382 -5.02 -11.07 -7.91
N PRO A 383 -4.37 -9.87 -7.79
CA PRO A 383 -2.93 -9.77 -7.56
C PRO A 383 -2.54 -10.35 -6.21
N THR A 384 -1.35 -10.96 -6.13
CA THR A 384 -0.74 -11.46 -4.89
C THR A 384 0.46 -10.60 -4.51
N PHE A 385 0.72 -10.48 -3.21
CA PHE A 385 1.81 -9.71 -2.65
C PHE A 385 2.55 -10.54 -1.59
N ASP A 386 3.78 -10.17 -1.26
CA ASP A 386 4.60 -10.83 -0.24
C ASP A 386 4.19 -10.46 1.20
N SER A 387 3.45 -9.36 1.37
CA SER A 387 3.00 -8.87 2.68
C SER A 387 1.67 -8.10 2.59
N GLN A 388 1.06 -7.83 3.74
CA GLN A 388 -0.16 -7.02 3.82
C GLN A 388 0.09 -5.55 3.45
N THR A 389 1.32 -5.05 3.52
CA THR A 389 1.66 -3.69 3.05
C THR A 389 1.57 -3.53 1.53
N LYS A 390 1.61 -4.64 0.78
CA LYS A 390 1.41 -4.72 -0.67
C LYS A 390 2.44 -3.93 -1.49
N GLU A 391 3.66 -3.82 -0.98
CA GLU A 391 4.72 -3.05 -1.63
C GLU A 391 5.39 -3.79 -2.80
N ASN A 392 5.35 -5.13 -2.80
CA ASN A 392 5.96 -5.99 -3.81
C ASN A 392 4.95 -7.00 -4.36
N MET A 393 4.64 -6.91 -5.65
CA MET A 393 3.68 -7.78 -6.30
C MET A 393 4.34 -9.07 -6.81
N THR A 394 3.81 -10.22 -6.40
CA THR A 394 4.44 -11.54 -6.60
C THR A 394 3.75 -12.43 -7.64
N LEU A 395 2.54 -12.06 -8.11
CA LEU A 395 1.79 -12.86 -9.09
C LEU A 395 2.59 -13.05 -10.38
N GLN A 396 2.56 -14.26 -10.92
CA GLN A 396 3.25 -14.58 -12.18
C GLN A 396 2.56 -13.95 -13.40
N ALA A 397 3.33 -13.51 -14.40
CA ALA A 397 2.85 -12.81 -15.59
C ALA A 397 1.76 -13.57 -16.37
N LYS A 398 1.80 -14.90 -16.38
CA LYS A 398 0.78 -15.76 -17.03
C LYS A 398 -0.61 -15.61 -16.43
N SER A 399 -0.71 -15.13 -15.18
CA SER A 399 -1.95 -14.99 -14.41
C SER A 399 -2.44 -13.52 -14.30
N PHE A 400 -1.83 -12.57 -15.01
CA PHE A 400 -2.22 -11.15 -14.94
C PHE A 400 -3.61 -10.85 -15.50
N GLY A 401 -4.19 -11.77 -16.29
CA GLY A 401 -5.47 -11.58 -16.96
C GLY A 401 -5.40 -10.64 -18.19
N SER A 402 -4.23 -10.06 -18.50
CA SER A 402 -4.00 -9.20 -19.66
C SER A 402 -2.52 -9.16 -20.03
N LYS A 403 -2.21 -8.71 -21.26
CA LYS A 403 -0.85 -8.58 -21.77
C LYS A 403 -0.50 -7.11 -22.02
N CYS A 404 0.75 -6.74 -21.70
CA CYS A 404 1.35 -5.47 -22.05
C CYS A 404 2.14 -5.62 -23.35
N ASN A 405 1.50 -5.44 -24.50
CA ASN A 405 2.17 -5.52 -25.81
C ASN A 405 2.60 -4.13 -26.24
N LEU A 406 3.81 -3.70 -25.87
CA LEU A 406 4.36 -2.40 -26.27
C LEU A 406 4.58 -2.36 -27.79
N PRO A 407 4.12 -1.30 -28.48
CA PRO A 407 4.32 -1.14 -29.91
C PRO A 407 5.78 -0.83 -30.24
N GLU A 408 6.25 -1.22 -31.43
CA GLU A 408 7.61 -0.92 -31.92
C GLU A 408 7.94 0.59 -31.88
N LYS A 409 6.93 1.42 -32.05
CA LYS A 409 7.05 2.89 -31.94
C LYS A 409 7.57 3.30 -30.56
N PHE A 410 7.13 2.65 -29.48
CA PHE A 410 7.61 2.94 -28.13
C PHE A 410 9.13 2.71 -28.03
N ILE A 411 9.63 1.59 -28.52
CA ILE A 411 11.05 1.25 -28.52
C ILE A 411 11.84 2.22 -29.40
N SER A 412 11.33 2.52 -30.62
CA SER A 412 12.02 3.44 -31.53
C SER A 412 12.10 4.87 -31.00
N GLN A 413 11.08 5.33 -30.26
CA GLN A 413 11.10 6.64 -29.61
C GLN A 413 12.11 6.68 -28.46
N ASN A 414 12.18 5.65 -27.62
CA ASN A 414 13.19 5.55 -26.58
C ASN A 414 14.61 5.58 -27.15
N THR A 415 14.87 4.82 -28.22
CA THR A 415 16.18 4.83 -28.89
C THR A 415 16.56 6.19 -29.48
N LYS A 416 15.57 7.01 -29.90
CA LYS A 416 15.80 8.40 -30.42
C LYS A 416 15.92 9.43 -29.31
N SER A 417 15.45 9.13 -28.12
CA SER A 417 15.49 10.01 -26.94
C SER A 417 16.80 9.92 -26.15
N GLY A 418 17.76 9.15 -26.64
CA GLY A 418 19.08 9.02 -26.01
C GLY A 418 19.23 7.83 -25.05
N ILE A 419 18.18 6.98 -24.97
CA ILE A 419 18.24 5.73 -24.16
C ILE A 419 18.91 4.63 -24.96
#